data_8126f111279bb0f3b7c7b6f2acdf1886
#
_entry.id   8126f111279bb0f3b7c7b6f2acdf1886
#
_cell.length_a   1.000
_cell.length_b   1.000
_cell.length_c   1.000
_cell.angle_alpha   90.00
_cell.angle_beta   90.00
_cell.angle_gamma   90.00
#
_symmetry.space_group_name_H-M   'P 1'
#
loop_
_entity.id
_entity.type
_entity.pdbx_description
1 polymer ?
#
loop_
_entity_poly.entity_id
_entity_poly.type
_entity_poly.pdbx_seq_one_letter_code
_entity_poly.pdbx_strand_id
1 'polypeptide(L)'
;MLSGGLTAALTVSLVGCAAGSSASSSAGSLDNVVVAVGALPDSLTPAPWGGSASHVVLSGLGSQLLEYKTDASGGQSCPATSVGVSGRLAESVEPTADGTGVVVALRSLTSQFGNTLSAEDVRWSLEIGMKRQPVMAGTLKSSGFNVDDLVKVIDPRTVQLNTTGMNSFTVESLQNNLFYIHDSTEAKKHVTADDPTANNWLSKNLADYSGWDLEEFSPGTSLTVTADPDWGGERGAVRRVVVKAVPNTATRSQLVESGEVQVGNGFDYDQYKSLEGAPGVAVINCPSQTRDTMMFNTKTGPLAEEKVRQAISMAIDREALVKGAYAGYGEAAGSIFPMVEGSASYKFDTEGAKKLLAEAGYANGFPLTLTYSTTRPGPVAAKSSVLIQSMLKEIGIDVELKNVASTTDFSTALLDGRYQAALYAEPIVIADPAFYSYAFYVTGAPSNSTGWSDSEFDKTRIELAATPLDEAEKRTDLLNKMTSRVDAGAPILSLVETRGMLVAKEGLPGAAPLTNGQIYFNALGR
;
A
#
# COMPACT_ATOMS: atom_id res chain seq x y z
N MET A 1 -6.15 87.23 27.18
CA MET A 1 -7.10 86.79 28.20
C MET A 1 -6.85 85.30 28.33
N LEU A 2 -6.02 84.84 29.25
CA LEU A 2 -6.38 84.34 30.57
C LEU A 2 -7.42 83.24 30.46
N SER A 3 -7.27 82.01 30.82
CA SER A 3 -6.66 81.36 31.98
C SER A 3 -6.78 79.82 31.70
N GLY A 4 -6.03 78.91 32.10
CA GLY A 4 -5.50 78.63 33.43
C GLY A 4 -5.73 77.15 33.66
N GLY A 5 -4.64 76.42 33.88
CA GLY A 5 -4.52 75.02 33.99
C GLY A 5 -5.20 74.36 35.20
N LEU A 6 -5.15 73.03 35.18
CA LEU A 6 -4.97 72.25 36.40
C LEU A 6 -4.46 70.88 35.98
N THR A 7 -3.19 70.62 36.31
CA THR A 7 -2.52 69.30 36.27
C THR A 7 -2.91 68.54 37.54
N ALA A 8 -3.56 67.36 37.37
CA ALA A 8 -3.69 66.40 38.46
C ALA A 8 -2.81 65.17 38.15
N ALA A 9 -1.75 65.05 38.94
CA ALA A 9 -0.88 63.90 38.96
C ALA A 9 -1.52 62.76 39.75
N LEU A 10 -1.80 61.64 39.09
CA LEU A 10 -2.18 60.39 39.76
C LEU A 10 -0.92 59.49 39.82
N THR A 11 -0.39 59.33 41.00
CA THR A 11 0.62 58.32 41.34
C THR A 11 -0.07 56.96 41.44
N VAL A 12 0.23 56.05 40.52
CA VAL A 12 -0.13 54.63 40.62
C VAL A 12 1.05 53.86 41.17
N SER A 13 0.90 53.31 42.36
CA SER A 13 1.82 52.44 43.04
C SER A 13 1.87 51.08 42.36
N LEU A 14 2.97 50.67 41.76
CA LEU A 14 3.24 49.32 41.33
C LEU A 14 3.55 48.43 42.54
N VAL A 15 2.59 47.56 42.89
CA VAL A 15 2.87 46.39 43.76
C VAL A 15 3.24 45.25 42.83
N GLY A 16 4.51 44.88 42.79
CA GLY A 16 5.01 43.69 42.11
C GLY A 16 4.64 42.45 42.90
N CYS A 17 3.79 41.58 42.32
CA CYS A 17 3.70 40.16 42.67
C CYS A 17 4.36 39.38 41.55
N ALA A 18 5.60 39.01 41.76
CA ALA A 18 6.28 37.99 40.94
C ALA A 18 5.66 36.62 41.31
N ALA A 19 4.63 36.23 40.60
CA ALA A 19 4.22 34.83 40.55
C ALA A 19 4.90 34.23 39.34
N GLY A 20 5.95 33.44 39.56
CA GLY A 20 6.55 32.60 38.56
C GLY A 20 5.54 31.56 38.08
N SER A 21 4.83 31.86 37.03
CA SER A 21 4.15 30.84 36.25
C SER A 21 5.18 30.14 35.39
N SER A 22 5.69 29.01 35.89
CA SER A 22 6.23 27.98 35.03
C SER A 22 5.17 27.69 33.97
N ALA A 23 5.35 28.23 32.76
CA ALA A 23 4.61 27.76 31.58
C ALA A 23 5.00 26.30 31.38
N SER A 24 4.24 25.39 31.99
CA SER A 24 4.16 24.04 31.50
C SER A 24 3.65 24.18 30.05
N SER A 25 4.54 23.93 29.10
CA SER A 25 4.13 23.66 27.73
C SER A 25 3.12 22.53 27.81
N SER A 26 1.83 22.88 27.76
CA SER A 26 0.77 21.92 27.52
C SER A 26 1.11 21.30 26.17
N ALA A 27 1.60 20.06 26.18
CA ALA A 27 1.52 19.21 25.01
C ALA A 27 0.06 19.32 24.55
N GLY A 28 -0.19 20.00 23.42
CA GLY A 28 -1.55 20.20 22.90
C GLY A 28 -2.21 18.85 22.85
N SER A 29 -3.46 18.75 23.35
CA SER A 29 -4.19 17.50 23.39
C SER A 29 -4.18 16.91 21.97
N LEU A 30 -3.73 15.66 21.84
CA LEU A 30 -3.69 14.93 20.58
C LEU A 30 -5.11 14.48 20.14
N ASP A 31 -6.15 15.12 20.64
CA ASP A 31 -7.54 14.70 20.43
C ASP A 31 -7.94 14.73 18.96
N ASN A 32 -7.35 15.62 18.16
CA ASN A 32 -7.70 15.82 16.77
C ASN A 32 -6.44 15.76 15.88
N VAL A 33 -6.46 14.91 14.85
CA VAL A 33 -5.40 14.80 13.84
C VAL A 33 -5.97 15.06 12.46
N VAL A 34 -5.37 16.01 11.74
CA VAL A 34 -5.66 16.29 10.33
C VAL A 34 -4.61 15.58 9.47
N VAL A 35 -5.10 14.76 8.54
CA VAL A 35 -4.31 14.01 7.56
C VAL A 35 -4.51 14.61 6.18
N ALA A 36 -3.46 15.00 5.48
CA ALA A 36 -3.55 15.45 4.09
C ALA A 36 -3.02 14.37 3.14
N VAL A 37 -3.82 14.04 2.13
CA VAL A 37 -3.51 13.04 1.10
C VAL A 37 -3.68 13.63 -0.30
N GLY A 38 -3.11 12.99 -1.32
CA GLY A 38 -3.22 13.49 -2.70
C GLY A 38 -4.62 13.36 -3.29
N ALA A 39 -5.37 12.34 -2.89
CA ALA A 39 -6.74 12.07 -3.34
C ALA A 39 -7.50 11.26 -2.29
N LEU A 40 -8.81 11.41 -2.26
CA LEU A 40 -9.74 10.57 -1.50
C LEU A 40 -10.68 9.83 -2.46
N PRO A 41 -11.23 8.67 -2.03
CA PRO A 41 -12.16 7.93 -2.85
C PRO A 41 -13.53 8.60 -2.92
N ASP A 42 -14.29 8.23 -3.96
CA ASP A 42 -15.70 8.58 -4.09
C ASP A 42 -16.62 7.60 -3.32
N SER A 43 -16.06 6.56 -2.72
CA SER A 43 -16.76 5.48 -2.04
C SER A 43 -15.98 4.95 -0.85
N LEU A 44 -16.69 4.60 0.23
CA LEU A 44 -16.15 3.94 1.43
C LEU A 44 -16.07 2.41 1.29
N THR A 45 -16.53 1.84 0.17
CA THR A 45 -16.36 0.40 -0.08
C THR A 45 -15.06 0.11 -0.84
N PRO A 46 -14.46 -1.09 -0.67
CA PRO A 46 -13.28 -1.46 -1.45
C PRO A 46 -13.54 -1.32 -2.96
N ALA A 47 -12.67 -0.62 -3.67
CA ALA A 47 -12.74 -0.50 -5.12
C ALA A 47 -12.11 -1.70 -5.81
N PRO A 48 -12.67 -2.18 -6.94
CA PRO A 48 -12.00 -3.15 -7.79
C PRO A 48 -10.62 -2.59 -8.19
N TRP A 49 -9.58 -3.43 -8.14
CA TRP A 49 -8.21 -3.08 -8.55
C TRP A 49 -7.53 -1.96 -7.73
N GLY A 50 -7.99 -1.74 -6.50
CA GLY A 50 -7.26 -0.95 -5.51
C GLY A 50 -6.88 0.44 -6.00
N GLY A 51 -7.86 1.25 -6.37
CA GLY A 51 -7.60 2.68 -6.53
C GLY A 51 -6.91 3.16 -5.27
N SER A 52 -5.72 3.76 -5.39
CA SER A 52 -4.88 4.18 -4.25
C SER A 52 -5.66 5.00 -3.21
N ALA A 53 -6.69 5.73 -3.65
CA ALA A 53 -7.52 6.55 -2.79
C ALA A 53 -8.42 5.74 -1.82
N SER A 54 -9.05 4.63 -2.25
CA SER A 54 -9.87 3.80 -1.33
C SER A 54 -9.01 3.09 -0.29
N HIS A 55 -7.76 2.74 -0.62
CA HIS A 55 -6.84 2.16 0.34
C HIS A 55 -6.47 3.12 1.47
N VAL A 56 -6.42 4.44 1.22
CA VAL A 56 -6.16 5.45 2.27
C VAL A 56 -7.15 5.31 3.41
N VAL A 57 -8.45 5.25 3.08
CA VAL A 57 -9.53 5.17 4.06
C VAL A 57 -9.60 3.78 4.71
N LEU A 58 -9.68 2.73 3.90
CA LEU A 58 -9.88 1.36 4.41
C LEU A 58 -8.71 0.86 5.25
N SER A 59 -7.46 1.20 4.87
CA SER A 59 -6.29 0.88 5.68
C SER A 59 -6.25 1.70 6.97
N GLY A 60 -6.69 2.96 6.91
CA GLY A 60 -6.75 3.84 8.07
C GLY A 60 -7.74 3.35 9.12
N LEU A 61 -8.92 2.93 8.69
CA LEU A 61 -9.97 2.38 9.54
C LEU A 61 -9.60 0.99 10.08
N GLY A 62 -9.31 0.07 9.17
CA GLY A 62 -8.80 -1.25 9.55
C GLY A 62 -9.84 -2.20 10.13
N SER A 63 -10.77 -2.68 9.30
CA SER A 63 -11.75 -3.70 9.68
C SER A 63 -11.47 -5.05 9.00
N GLN A 64 -10.21 -5.52 9.09
CA GLN A 64 -9.77 -6.85 8.64
C GLN A 64 -9.57 -7.79 9.81
N LEU A 65 -9.53 -9.10 9.54
CA LEU A 65 -9.31 -10.11 10.58
C LEU A 65 -7.92 -10.01 11.20
N LEU A 66 -6.89 -9.75 10.38
CA LEU A 66 -5.49 -9.68 10.79
C LEU A 66 -4.82 -8.37 10.34
N GLU A 67 -3.65 -8.09 10.89
CA GLU A 67 -2.72 -7.02 10.48
C GLU A 67 -1.27 -7.49 10.58
N TYR A 68 -0.34 -6.84 9.87
CA TYR A 68 1.08 -7.07 10.11
C TYR A 68 1.50 -6.50 11.46
N LYS A 69 2.34 -7.24 12.18
CA LYS A 69 2.98 -6.75 13.41
C LYS A 69 3.90 -5.58 13.08
N THR A 70 4.12 -4.71 14.05
CA THR A 70 5.09 -3.62 13.94
C THR A 70 6.44 -4.06 14.50
N ASP A 71 7.51 -3.65 13.82
CA ASP A 71 8.88 -3.74 14.37
C ASP A 71 9.26 -2.37 14.92
N ALA A 72 9.54 -2.32 16.21
CA ALA A 72 9.99 -1.12 16.92
C ALA A 72 11.53 -0.99 16.93
N SER A 73 12.26 -1.84 16.22
CA SER A 73 13.71 -1.76 16.12
C SER A 73 14.10 -0.44 15.44
N GLY A 74 15.03 0.31 16.06
CA GLY A 74 15.47 1.60 15.52
C GLY A 74 14.64 2.83 15.94
N GLY A 75 13.70 2.70 16.89
CA GLY A 75 12.97 3.85 17.47
C GLY A 75 11.77 4.33 16.64
N GLN A 76 11.45 3.69 15.53
CA GLN A 76 10.23 3.90 14.74
C GLN A 76 9.44 2.58 14.70
N SER A 77 8.14 2.64 14.98
CA SER A 77 7.26 1.46 14.89
C SER A 77 6.85 1.23 13.44
N CYS A 78 7.74 0.65 12.65
CA CYS A 78 7.43 0.28 11.27
C CYS A 78 6.75 -1.09 11.19
N PRO A 79 5.77 -1.30 10.31
CA PRO A 79 5.25 -2.62 10.03
C PRO A 79 6.36 -3.51 9.45
N ALA A 80 6.45 -4.73 9.93
CA ALA A 80 7.45 -5.67 9.47
C ALA A 80 6.83 -7.02 9.18
N THR A 81 6.88 -7.42 7.94
CA THR A 81 6.37 -8.72 7.49
C THR A 81 7.17 -9.88 8.02
N SER A 82 8.45 -9.69 8.33
CA SER A 82 9.30 -10.69 8.95
C SER A 82 8.87 -11.10 10.36
N VAL A 83 8.07 -10.27 11.06
CA VAL A 83 7.51 -10.59 12.40
C VAL A 83 6.12 -11.22 12.32
N GLY A 84 5.56 -11.39 11.12
CA GLY A 84 4.27 -12.05 10.88
C GLY A 84 3.06 -11.17 11.16
N VAL A 85 1.91 -11.81 11.31
CA VAL A 85 0.61 -11.16 11.51
C VAL A 85 0.12 -11.28 12.96
N SER A 86 -0.77 -10.36 13.34
CA SER A 86 -1.50 -10.38 14.63
C SER A 86 -2.98 -10.15 14.38
N GLY A 87 -3.79 -10.52 15.40
CA GLY A 87 -5.24 -10.32 15.32
C GLY A 87 -5.62 -8.84 15.40
N ARG A 88 -6.47 -8.40 14.46
CA ARG A 88 -7.15 -7.11 14.47
C ARG A 88 -8.59 -7.28 14.93
N LEU A 89 -9.48 -7.85 14.09
CA LEU A 89 -10.80 -8.30 14.52
C LEU A 89 -10.79 -9.72 15.08
N ALA A 90 -9.81 -10.54 14.67
CA ALA A 90 -9.60 -11.86 15.24
C ALA A 90 -8.90 -11.77 16.61
N GLU A 91 -9.35 -12.56 17.56
CA GLU A 91 -8.66 -12.83 18.81
C GLU A 91 -7.58 -13.92 18.61
N SER A 92 -7.92 -14.97 17.84
CA SER A 92 -6.98 -16.00 17.41
C SER A 92 -7.32 -16.51 16.01
N VAL A 93 -6.31 -17.05 15.33
CA VAL A 93 -6.43 -17.70 14.02
C VAL A 93 -5.58 -18.96 14.04
N GLU A 94 -6.21 -20.11 13.93
CA GLU A 94 -5.56 -21.42 14.07
C GLU A 94 -5.93 -22.34 12.90
N PRO A 95 -4.95 -22.95 12.22
CA PRO A 95 -5.24 -24.01 11.26
C PRO A 95 -5.94 -25.19 11.92
N THR A 96 -6.89 -25.82 11.21
CA THR A 96 -7.46 -27.10 11.66
C THR A 96 -6.41 -28.21 11.61
N ALA A 97 -6.49 -29.18 12.53
CA ALA A 97 -5.51 -30.28 12.62
C ALA A 97 -5.43 -31.13 11.33
N ASP A 98 -6.50 -31.19 10.55
CA ASP A 98 -6.59 -31.91 9.28
C ASP A 98 -6.23 -31.04 8.05
N GLY A 99 -5.89 -29.75 8.25
CA GLY A 99 -5.55 -28.82 7.18
C GLY A 99 -6.71 -28.40 6.28
N THR A 100 -7.96 -28.74 6.65
CA THR A 100 -9.15 -28.45 5.81
C THR A 100 -9.71 -27.05 6.02
N GLY A 101 -9.13 -26.27 6.96
CA GLY A 101 -9.59 -24.92 7.23
C GLY A 101 -8.72 -24.15 8.21
N VAL A 102 -9.15 -22.93 8.45
CA VAL A 102 -8.60 -22.02 9.46
C VAL A 102 -9.73 -21.59 10.38
N VAL A 103 -9.60 -21.85 11.67
CA VAL A 103 -10.57 -21.44 12.69
C VAL A 103 -10.19 -20.04 13.16
N VAL A 104 -11.14 -19.12 13.13
CA VAL A 104 -11.01 -17.73 13.57
C VAL A 104 -11.94 -17.48 14.73
N ALA A 105 -11.39 -17.17 15.91
CA ALA A 105 -12.14 -16.63 17.03
C ALA A 105 -12.16 -15.10 16.96
N LEU A 106 -13.31 -14.48 17.14
CA LEU A 106 -13.52 -13.04 16.99
C LEU A 106 -13.44 -12.32 18.33
N ARG A 107 -12.85 -11.12 18.34
CA ARG A 107 -12.86 -10.20 19.47
C ARG A 107 -14.28 -9.72 19.77
N SER A 108 -14.54 -9.30 21.02
CA SER A 108 -15.78 -8.64 21.38
C SER A 108 -15.67 -7.15 21.06
N LEU A 109 -16.06 -6.77 19.85
CA LEU A 109 -16.03 -5.41 19.36
C LEU A 109 -17.44 -4.95 18.97
N THR A 110 -17.70 -3.66 19.05
CA THR A 110 -19.00 -3.05 18.76
C THR A 110 -18.87 -2.10 17.58
N SER A 111 -19.85 -2.06 16.69
CA SER A 111 -19.94 -1.07 15.61
C SER A 111 -20.60 0.22 16.12
N GLN A 112 -20.48 1.32 15.37
CA GLN A 112 -21.20 2.57 15.67
C GLN A 112 -22.73 2.43 15.79
N PHE A 113 -23.30 1.32 15.31
CA PHE A 113 -24.73 1.01 15.41
C PHE A 113 -25.08 0.16 16.65
N GLY A 114 -24.10 -0.11 17.53
CA GLY A 114 -24.28 -0.91 18.74
C GLY A 114 -24.36 -2.42 18.47
N ASN A 115 -24.08 -2.90 17.26
CA ASN A 115 -24.06 -4.32 16.95
C ASN A 115 -22.69 -4.92 17.30
N THR A 116 -22.71 -6.09 17.95
CA THR A 116 -21.47 -6.81 18.30
C THR A 116 -20.99 -7.64 17.11
N LEU A 117 -19.67 -7.60 16.85
CA LEU A 117 -19.01 -8.41 15.82
C LEU A 117 -19.34 -9.90 15.99
N SER A 118 -19.78 -10.52 14.92
CA SER A 118 -20.23 -11.90 14.88
C SER A 118 -19.65 -12.68 13.69
N ALA A 119 -19.73 -14.00 13.81
CA ALA A 119 -19.39 -14.92 12.72
C ALA A 119 -20.20 -14.68 11.44
N GLU A 120 -21.43 -14.19 11.58
CA GLU A 120 -22.30 -13.84 10.46
C GLU A 120 -21.79 -12.62 9.69
N ASP A 121 -21.15 -11.66 10.37
CA ASP A 121 -20.55 -10.49 9.73
C ASP A 121 -19.39 -10.91 8.83
N VAL A 122 -18.57 -11.85 9.30
CA VAL A 122 -17.47 -12.43 8.51
C VAL A 122 -18.04 -13.14 7.27
N ARG A 123 -19.01 -14.02 7.47
CA ARG A 123 -19.64 -14.76 6.37
C ARG A 123 -20.24 -13.83 5.33
N TRP A 124 -21.10 -12.93 5.74
CA TRP A 124 -21.78 -12.00 4.85
C TRP A 124 -20.80 -11.10 4.10
N SER A 125 -19.80 -10.54 4.78
CA SER A 125 -18.81 -9.63 4.19
C SER A 125 -17.97 -10.32 3.11
N LEU A 126 -17.50 -11.54 3.36
CA LEU A 126 -16.73 -12.29 2.38
C LEU A 126 -17.59 -12.69 1.17
N GLU A 127 -18.84 -13.14 1.40
CA GLU A 127 -19.78 -13.49 0.33
C GLU A 127 -20.11 -12.29 -0.58
N ILE A 128 -20.43 -11.12 0.01
CA ILE A 128 -20.75 -9.94 -0.80
C ILE A 128 -19.50 -9.35 -1.46
N GLY A 129 -18.35 -9.44 -0.79
CA GLY A 129 -17.06 -8.99 -1.33
C GLY A 129 -16.72 -9.74 -2.62
N MET A 130 -16.85 -11.06 -2.62
CA MET A 130 -16.65 -11.88 -3.83
C MET A 130 -17.63 -11.54 -4.96
N LYS A 131 -18.88 -11.23 -4.63
CA LYS A 131 -19.88 -10.81 -5.63
C LYS A 131 -19.57 -9.45 -6.24
N ARG A 132 -19.06 -8.50 -5.43
CA ARG A 132 -18.67 -7.16 -5.87
C ARG A 132 -17.38 -7.15 -6.67
N GLN A 133 -16.43 -8.01 -6.29
CA GLN A 133 -15.05 -7.96 -6.76
C GLN A 133 -14.51 -9.35 -7.11
N PRO A 134 -14.55 -9.75 -8.40
CA PRO A 134 -13.99 -11.04 -8.83
C PRO A 134 -12.52 -11.25 -8.42
N VAL A 135 -11.74 -10.17 -8.31
CA VAL A 135 -10.34 -10.23 -7.83
C VAL A 135 -10.24 -10.78 -6.41
N MET A 136 -11.23 -10.51 -5.55
CA MET A 136 -11.27 -11.05 -4.19
C MET A 136 -11.41 -12.57 -4.19
N ALA A 137 -12.31 -13.11 -5.01
CA ALA A 137 -12.46 -14.56 -5.16
C ALA A 137 -11.17 -15.22 -5.69
N GLY A 138 -10.50 -14.57 -6.66
CA GLY A 138 -9.19 -15.01 -7.17
C GLY A 138 -8.11 -15.01 -6.10
N THR A 139 -8.06 -13.96 -5.28
CA THR A 139 -7.10 -13.85 -4.17
C THR A 139 -7.36 -14.92 -3.11
N LEU A 140 -8.60 -15.14 -2.69
CA LEU A 140 -8.97 -16.20 -1.75
C LEU A 140 -8.59 -17.58 -2.29
N LYS A 141 -8.94 -17.87 -3.54
CA LYS A 141 -8.59 -19.14 -4.19
C LYS A 141 -7.09 -19.37 -4.27
N SER A 142 -6.32 -18.35 -4.66
CA SER A 142 -4.85 -18.46 -4.71
C SER A 142 -4.22 -18.65 -3.32
N SER A 143 -4.90 -18.13 -2.27
CA SER A 143 -4.53 -18.33 -0.88
C SER A 143 -4.98 -19.69 -0.31
N GLY A 144 -5.53 -20.57 -1.13
CA GLY A 144 -5.90 -21.93 -0.74
C GLY A 144 -7.31 -22.07 -0.17
N PHE A 145 -8.11 -21.00 -0.12
CA PHE A 145 -9.48 -21.07 0.39
C PHE A 145 -10.44 -21.70 -0.62
N ASN A 146 -11.44 -22.40 -0.09
CA ASN A 146 -12.55 -22.96 -0.87
C ASN A 146 -13.63 -21.88 -1.09
N VAL A 147 -13.58 -21.18 -2.21
CA VAL A 147 -14.49 -20.05 -2.50
C VAL A 147 -15.94 -20.48 -2.74
N ASP A 148 -16.19 -21.76 -3.04
CA ASP A 148 -17.53 -22.30 -3.28
C ASP A 148 -18.23 -22.68 -1.96
N ASP A 149 -17.45 -22.94 -0.89
CA ASP A 149 -17.92 -23.23 0.47
C ASP A 149 -16.93 -22.61 1.48
N LEU A 150 -16.86 -21.26 1.49
CA LEU A 150 -15.78 -20.54 2.18
C LEU A 150 -15.98 -20.52 3.69
N VAL A 151 -17.18 -20.22 4.18
CA VAL A 151 -17.40 -19.90 5.60
C VAL A 151 -18.37 -20.84 6.27
N LYS A 152 -17.88 -21.56 7.28
CA LYS A 152 -18.68 -22.36 8.21
C LYS A 152 -18.76 -21.63 9.55
N VAL A 153 -19.95 -21.21 9.94
CA VAL A 153 -20.21 -20.67 11.28
C VAL A 153 -20.22 -21.80 12.29
N ILE A 154 -19.33 -21.75 13.30
CA ILE A 154 -19.26 -22.73 14.39
C ILE A 154 -20.16 -22.29 15.54
N ASP A 155 -20.02 -21.03 15.95
CA ASP A 155 -20.82 -20.38 16.96
C ASP A 155 -20.87 -18.84 16.67
N PRO A 156 -21.58 -18.01 17.47
CA PRO A 156 -21.70 -16.57 17.18
C PRO A 156 -20.39 -15.80 17.08
N ARG A 157 -19.28 -16.31 17.64
CA ARG A 157 -17.97 -15.65 17.64
C ARG A 157 -16.86 -16.48 17.01
N THR A 158 -17.19 -17.63 16.40
CA THR A 158 -16.19 -18.52 15.82
C THR A 158 -16.61 -18.95 14.43
N VAL A 159 -15.73 -18.72 13.46
CA VAL A 159 -15.88 -19.21 12.08
C VAL A 159 -14.75 -20.15 11.72
N GLN A 160 -15.03 -21.10 10.84
CA GLN A 160 -14.00 -21.82 10.10
C GLN A 160 -14.05 -21.30 8.64
N LEU A 161 -12.90 -20.88 8.15
CA LEU A 161 -12.69 -20.59 6.74
C LEU A 161 -12.15 -21.86 6.07
N ASN A 162 -12.95 -22.48 5.22
CA ASN A 162 -12.62 -23.74 4.58
C ASN A 162 -11.54 -23.56 3.50
N THR A 163 -10.64 -24.54 3.39
CA THR A 163 -9.56 -24.56 2.39
C THR A 163 -9.69 -25.76 1.47
N THR A 164 -9.21 -25.63 0.23
CA THR A 164 -8.96 -26.75 -0.69
C THR A 164 -7.56 -27.31 -0.55
N GLY A 165 -6.71 -26.62 0.20
CA GLY A 165 -5.33 -26.95 0.53
C GLY A 165 -4.61 -25.71 1.02
N MET A 166 -4.11 -25.75 2.26
CA MET A 166 -3.36 -24.63 2.83
C MET A 166 -2.01 -24.45 2.10
N ASN A 167 -1.59 -23.21 2.00
CA ASN A 167 -0.28 -22.83 1.49
C ASN A 167 0.42 -21.86 2.44
N SER A 168 1.67 -21.48 2.13
CA SER A 168 2.53 -20.66 3.00
C SER A 168 1.93 -19.30 3.41
N PHE A 169 0.99 -18.75 2.63
CA PHE A 169 0.40 -17.44 2.87
C PHE A 169 -1.12 -17.48 3.15
N THR A 170 -1.71 -18.67 3.37
CA THR A 170 -3.16 -18.79 3.64
C THR A 170 -3.58 -17.90 4.81
N VAL A 171 -2.94 -18.05 5.96
CA VAL A 171 -3.27 -17.25 7.17
C VAL A 171 -2.91 -15.78 6.98
N GLU A 172 -1.73 -15.50 6.44
CA GLU A 172 -1.25 -14.13 6.23
C GLU A 172 -2.18 -13.34 5.29
N SER A 173 -2.82 -14.00 4.32
CA SER A 173 -3.74 -13.34 3.40
C SER A 173 -4.92 -12.65 4.08
N LEU A 174 -5.31 -13.05 5.28
CA LEU A 174 -6.43 -12.49 6.05
C LEU A 174 -6.18 -11.05 6.56
N GLN A 175 -4.97 -10.52 6.43
CA GLN A 175 -4.66 -9.10 6.66
C GLN A 175 -5.04 -8.21 5.48
N ASN A 176 -5.39 -8.79 4.31
CA ASN A 176 -5.68 -8.02 3.11
C ASN A 176 -6.97 -7.21 3.25
N ASN A 177 -6.91 -5.91 2.95
CA ASN A 177 -8.07 -5.01 3.04
C ASN A 177 -9.15 -5.24 1.97
N LEU A 178 -8.94 -6.15 1.01
CA LEU A 178 -10.03 -6.70 0.20
C LEU A 178 -11.03 -7.49 1.06
N PHE A 179 -10.58 -8.07 2.17
CA PHE A 179 -11.39 -8.87 3.09
C PHE A 179 -11.93 -8.01 4.25
N TYR A 180 -12.47 -6.84 3.89
CA TYR A 180 -13.03 -5.89 4.84
C TYR A 180 -14.33 -6.43 5.45
N ILE A 181 -14.43 -6.41 6.78
CA ILE A 181 -15.58 -6.95 7.51
C ILE A 181 -16.53 -5.80 7.87
N HIS A 182 -17.77 -5.92 7.39
CA HIS A 182 -18.85 -4.98 7.64
C HIS A 182 -19.76 -5.47 8.76
N ASP A 183 -20.44 -4.55 9.43
CA ASP A 183 -21.61 -4.83 10.27
C ASP A 183 -22.77 -5.28 9.38
N SER A 184 -22.95 -6.58 9.27
CA SER A 184 -23.95 -7.18 8.40
C SER A 184 -25.38 -6.97 8.93
N THR A 185 -25.54 -6.77 10.24
CA THR A 185 -26.84 -6.51 10.86
C THR A 185 -27.38 -5.17 10.40
N GLU A 186 -26.55 -4.14 10.35
CA GLU A 186 -26.94 -2.84 9.83
C GLU A 186 -27.05 -2.87 8.30
N ALA A 187 -26.01 -3.34 7.61
CA ALA A 187 -25.93 -3.31 6.17
C ALA A 187 -27.11 -4.02 5.48
N LYS A 188 -27.60 -5.13 6.02
CA LYS A 188 -28.74 -5.90 5.49
C LYS A 188 -30.05 -5.12 5.49
N LYS A 189 -30.21 -4.11 6.34
CA LYS A 189 -31.40 -3.22 6.35
C LYS A 189 -31.48 -2.37 5.07
N HIS A 190 -30.35 -2.21 4.36
CA HIS A 190 -30.21 -1.38 3.17
C HIS A 190 -30.09 -2.17 1.87
N VAL A 191 -30.24 -3.49 1.95
CA VAL A 191 -30.31 -4.38 0.76
C VAL A 191 -31.61 -4.14 0.02
N THR A 192 -31.53 -3.99 -1.29
CA THR A 192 -32.69 -3.86 -2.19
C THR A 192 -32.59 -4.86 -3.35
N ALA A 193 -33.65 -5.03 -4.12
CA ALA A 193 -33.63 -5.89 -5.30
C ALA A 193 -32.57 -5.45 -6.33
N ASP A 194 -32.37 -4.13 -6.47
CA ASP A 194 -31.40 -3.55 -7.41
C ASP A 194 -30.00 -3.43 -6.81
N ASP A 195 -29.87 -3.56 -5.48
CA ASP A 195 -28.59 -3.55 -4.76
C ASP A 195 -28.54 -4.66 -3.68
N PRO A 196 -28.37 -5.91 -4.10
CA PRO A 196 -28.39 -7.07 -3.19
C PRO A 196 -27.17 -7.13 -2.25
N THR A 197 -26.24 -6.21 -2.39
CA THR A 197 -25.02 -6.11 -1.58
C THR A 197 -24.98 -4.87 -0.68
N ALA A 198 -26.04 -4.06 -0.66
CA ALA A 198 -26.12 -2.77 0.01
C ALA A 198 -24.95 -1.81 -0.37
N ASN A 199 -24.37 -1.95 -1.58
CA ASN A 199 -23.21 -1.19 -2.01
C ASN A 199 -23.51 0.30 -2.10
N ASN A 200 -24.70 0.70 -2.55
CA ASN A 200 -25.11 2.10 -2.66
C ASN A 200 -25.12 2.80 -1.30
N TRP A 201 -25.52 2.08 -0.26
CA TRP A 201 -25.52 2.60 1.10
C TRP A 201 -24.13 2.55 1.72
N LEU A 202 -23.44 1.42 1.66
CA LEU A 202 -22.08 1.23 2.20
C LEU A 202 -21.04 2.14 1.52
N SER A 203 -21.29 2.57 0.30
CA SER A 203 -20.40 3.53 -0.39
C SER A 203 -20.32 4.89 0.30
N LYS A 204 -21.29 5.21 1.14
CA LYS A 204 -21.43 6.52 1.83
C LYS A 204 -21.50 6.40 3.36
N ASN A 205 -21.61 5.20 3.88
CA ASN A 205 -21.80 4.94 5.30
C ASN A 205 -20.77 3.93 5.81
N LEU A 206 -20.29 4.17 7.02
CA LEU A 206 -19.33 3.31 7.68
C LEU A 206 -20.06 2.35 8.61
N ALA A 207 -20.26 1.11 8.17
CA ALA A 207 -20.81 0.04 9.00
C ALA A 207 -19.76 -1.06 9.13
N ASP A 208 -18.91 -0.94 10.15
CA ASP A 208 -17.79 -1.83 10.40
C ASP A 208 -17.40 -1.89 11.88
N TYR A 209 -16.29 -2.52 12.17
CA TYR A 209 -15.77 -2.72 13.50
C TYR A 209 -14.40 -2.06 13.71
N SER A 210 -14.13 -0.98 12.98
CA SER A 210 -12.87 -0.24 13.04
C SER A 210 -12.65 0.54 14.34
N GLY A 211 -13.74 0.82 15.09
CA GLY A 211 -13.74 1.65 16.29
C GLY A 211 -13.87 3.15 15.98
N TRP A 212 -14.29 3.49 14.78
CA TRP A 212 -14.52 4.85 14.34
C TRP A 212 -15.95 5.04 13.87
N ASP A 213 -16.59 6.12 14.33
CA ASP A 213 -17.88 6.58 13.89
C ASP A 213 -17.71 7.56 12.73
N LEU A 214 -18.52 7.42 11.71
CA LEU A 214 -18.53 8.37 10.60
C LEU A 214 -19.22 9.68 11.02
N GLU A 215 -18.47 10.77 11.12
CA GLU A 215 -19.00 12.11 11.37
C GLU A 215 -19.42 12.78 10.04
N GLU A 216 -18.54 12.72 9.02
CA GLU A 216 -18.78 13.31 7.70
C GLU A 216 -17.99 12.59 6.61
N PHE A 217 -18.61 12.40 5.46
CA PHE A 217 -17.93 11.96 4.23
C PHE A 217 -18.38 12.81 3.04
N SER A 218 -17.44 13.57 2.49
CA SER A 218 -17.59 14.31 1.24
C SER A 218 -16.74 13.63 0.18
N PRO A 219 -17.34 12.85 -0.75
CA PRO A 219 -16.63 12.06 -1.75
C PRO A 219 -15.53 12.85 -2.47
N GLY A 220 -14.35 12.29 -2.60
CA GLY A 220 -13.18 12.92 -3.23
C GLY A 220 -12.59 14.12 -2.49
N THR A 221 -13.19 14.60 -1.40
CA THR A 221 -12.81 15.85 -0.74
C THR A 221 -12.34 15.66 0.70
N SER A 222 -13.17 15.07 1.56
CA SER A 222 -12.86 14.90 2.98
C SER A 222 -13.58 13.70 3.61
N LEU A 223 -12.95 13.15 4.64
CA LEU A 223 -13.55 12.18 5.56
C LEU A 223 -13.26 12.64 6.98
N THR A 224 -14.27 12.65 7.83
CA THR A 224 -14.12 12.87 9.26
C THR A 224 -14.69 11.70 10.03
N VAL A 225 -13.88 11.14 10.93
CA VAL A 225 -14.29 10.07 11.84
C VAL A 225 -13.94 10.44 13.28
N THR A 226 -14.81 10.00 14.21
CA THR A 226 -14.63 10.15 15.65
C THR A 226 -14.48 8.78 16.29
N ALA A 227 -13.73 8.72 17.36
CA ALA A 227 -13.48 7.46 18.07
C ALA A 227 -14.76 7.01 18.79
N ASP A 228 -15.23 5.81 18.48
CA ASP A 228 -16.35 5.17 19.19
C ASP A 228 -15.95 4.85 20.65
N PRO A 229 -16.59 5.45 21.66
CA PRO A 229 -16.23 5.21 23.05
C PRO A 229 -16.52 3.78 23.52
N ASP A 230 -17.46 3.09 22.88
CA ASP A 230 -17.96 1.78 23.28
C ASP A 230 -17.35 0.61 22.49
N TRP A 231 -16.39 0.90 21.61
CA TRP A 231 -15.82 -0.09 20.68
C TRP A 231 -15.22 -1.34 21.35
N GLY A 232 -14.54 -1.21 22.47
CA GLY A 232 -13.94 -2.33 23.20
C GLY A 232 -12.55 -2.78 22.70
N GLY A 233 -12.02 -2.21 21.62
CA GLY A 233 -10.70 -2.52 21.11
C GLY A 233 -9.61 -1.55 21.61
N GLU A 234 -8.35 -1.83 21.22
CA GLU A 234 -7.21 -1.00 21.60
C GLU A 234 -6.96 0.10 20.56
N ARG A 235 -6.86 1.35 21.00
CA ARG A 235 -6.49 2.49 20.16
C ARG A 235 -5.58 3.46 20.91
N GLY A 236 -4.95 4.38 20.15
CA GLY A 236 -4.20 5.49 20.70
C GLY A 236 -5.08 6.60 21.28
N ALA A 237 -4.45 7.70 21.68
CA ALA A 237 -5.10 8.82 22.35
C ALA A 237 -5.96 9.70 21.43
N VAL A 238 -5.77 9.61 20.11
CA VAL A 238 -6.49 10.42 19.11
C VAL A 238 -7.99 10.06 19.13
N ARG A 239 -8.83 11.09 19.16
CA ARG A 239 -10.30 10.96 19.26
C ARG A 239 -11.02 11.37 17.98
N ARG A 240 -10.38 12.12 17.11
CA ARG A 240 -10.97 12.59 15.85
C ARG A 240 -9.89 12.61 14.77
N VAL A 241 -10.19 12.07 13.62
CA VAL A 241 -9.32 12.11 12.44
C VAL A 241 -10.06 12.78 11.29
N VAL A 242 -9.44 13.80 10.71
CA VAL A 242 -9.95 14.51 9.53
C VAL A 242 -9.00 14.23 8.37
N VAL A 243 -9.43 13.49 7.37
CA VAL A 243 -8.63 13.26 6.16
C VAL A 243 -9.08 14.22 5.07
N LYS A 244 -8.16 14.98 4.49
CA LYS A 244 -8.43 15.98 3.43
C LYS A 244 -7.68 15.63 2.16
N ALA A 245 -8.37 15.71 1.02
CA ALA A 245 -7.73 15.69 -0.28
C ALA A 245 -7.08 17.04 -0.56
N VAL A 246 -5.76 17.05 -0.72
CA VAL A 246 -4.95 18.21 -1.12
C VAL A 246 -4.08 17.78 -2.31
N PRO A 247 -4.59 17.85 -3.55
CA PRO A 247 -3.88 17.31 -4.72
C PRO A 247 -2.52 17.94 -4.97
N ASN A 248 -2.37 19.24 -4.68
CA ASN A 248 -1.10 19.94 -4.88
C ASN A 248 -0.11 19.60 -3.76
N THR A 249 1.03 19.01 -4.12
CA THR A 249 2.04 18.55 -3.17
C THR A 249 2.74 19.69 -2.44
N ALA A 250 2.98 20.84 -3.10
CA ALA A 250 3.58 22.01 -2.45
C ALA A 250 2.64 22.59 -1.38
N THR A 251 1.34 22.64 -1.67
CA THR A 251 0.33 23.04 -0.67
C THR A 251 0.31 22.08 0.51
N ARG A 252 0.38 20.76 0.27
CA ARG A 252 0.48 19.78 1.37
C ARG A 252 1.71 20.01 2.25
N SER A 253 2.89 20.28 1.64
CA SER A 253 4.12 20.61 2.39
C SER A 253 3.91 21.82 3.29
N GLN A 254 3.36 22.91 2.74
CA GLN A 254 3.10 24.13 3.50
C GLN A 254 2.16 23.92 4.68
N LEU A 255 1.09 23.12 4.49
CA LEU A 255 0.13 22.78 5.55
C LEU A 255 0.74 21.95 6.67
N VAL A 256 1.71 21.07 6.36
CA VAL A 256 2.45 20.32 7.37
C VAL A 256 3.44 21.23 8.11
N GLU A 257 4.19 22.06 7.39
CA GLU A 257 5.15 23.01 7.97
C GLU A 257 4.47 24.06 8.88
N SER A 258 3.25 24.52 8.51
CA SER A 258 2.47 25.43 9.35
C SER A 258 1.82 24.75 10.56
N GLY A 259 1.79 23.41 10.61
CA GLY A 259 1.12 22.63 11.65
C GLY A 259 -0.41 22.56 11.53
N GLU A 260 -1.00 23.05 10.44
CA GLU A 260 -2.43 22.88 10.16
C GLU A 260 -2.78 21.42 9.86
N VAL A 261 -1.81 20.67 9.33
CA VAL A 261 -1.89 19.25 9.05
C VAL A 261 -0.86 18.54 9.91
N GLN A 262 -1.27 17.51 10.66
CA GLN A 262 -0.39 16.75 11.53
C GLN A 262 0.24 15.55 10.82
N VAL A 263 -0.36 15.07 9.73
CA VAL A 263 0.17 13.95 8.95
C VAL A 263 -0.07 14.18 7.46
N GLY A 264 0.97 14.02 6.65
CA GLY A 264 0.89 14.12 5.19
C GLY A 264 1.56 12.93 4.50
N ASN A 265 1.01 12.47 3.39
CA ASN A 265 1.65 11.47 2.53
C ASN A 265 1.49 11.79 1.03
N GLY A 266 2.13 10.97 0.18
CA GLY A 266 2.03 11.10 -1.26
C GLY A 266 2.78 12.32 -1.81
N PHE A 267 3.85 12.72 -1.17
CA PHE A 267 4.81 13.69 -1.68
C PHE A 267 5.73 13.03 -2.72
N ASP A 268 6.36 13.84 -3.57
CA ASP A 268 7.51 13.34 -4.31
C ASP A 268 8.75 13.27 -3.41
N TYR A 269 9.76 12.50 -3.84
CA TYR A 269 10.92 12.24 -2.99
C TYR A 269 11.77 13.50 -2.71
N ASP A 270 11.84 14.48 -3.63
CA ASP A 270 12.54 15.74 -3.37
C ASP A 270 11.83 16.56 -2.30
N GLN A 271 10.49 16.48 -2.23
CA GLN A 271 9.72 17.15 -1.19
C GLN A 271 9.92 16.49 0.18
N TYR A 272 9.93 15.15 0.24
CA TYR A 272 10.33 14.47 1.49
C TYR A 272 11.72 14.94 1.93
N LYS A 273 12.67 15.04 0.99
CA LYS A 273 14.02 15.50 1.27
C LYS A 273 14.06 16.95 1.75
N SER A 274 13.26 17.83 1.20
CA SER A 274 13.18 19.23 1.62
C SER A 274 12.55 19.42 2.99
N LEU A 275 11.69 18.49 3.42
CA LEU A 275 11.05 18.51 4.74
C LEU A 275 11.93 17.90 5.85
N GLU A 276 13.02 17.21 5.49
CA GLU A 276 13.99 16.74 6.49
C GLU A 276 14.60 17.92 7.26
N GLY A 277 14.47 17.90 8.58
CA GLY A 277 14.99 18.95 9.45
C GLY A 277 14.14 20.23 9.51
N ALA A 278 12.98 20.27 8.86
CA ALA A 278 12.02 21.36 9.05
C ALA A 278 11.52 21.37 10.52
N PRO A 279 11.46 22.54 11.19
CA PRO A 279 11.07 22.60 12.59
C PRO A 279 9.69 22.02 12.86
N GLY A 280 9.58 21.13 13.85
CA GLY A 280 8.32 20.48 14.24
C GLY A 280 7.79 19.43 13.26
N VAL A 281 8.60 19.03 12.28
CA VAL A 281 8.27 18.05 11.25
C VAL A 281 9.21 16.85 11.33
N ALA A 282 8.64 15.65 11.27
CA ALA A 282 9.38 14.39 11.15
C ALA A 282 9.07 13.73 9.80
N VAL A 283 10.10 13.42 9.03
CA VAL A 283 9.99 12.55 7.86
C VAL A 283 10.20 11.10 8.31
N ILE A 284 9.17 10.29 8.20
CA ILE A 284 9.18 8.89 8.63
C ILE A 284 9.40 8.02 7.39
N ASN A 285 10.38 7.13 7.48
CA ASN A 285 10.87 6.31 6.38
C ASN A 285 10.94 4.84 6.83
N CYS A 286 9.94 4.06 6.46
CA CYS A 286 9.85 2.64 6.79
C CYS A 286 10.20 1.74 5.59
N PRO A 287 10.71 0.53 5.82
CA PRO A 287 10.75 -0.49 4.78
C PRO A 287 9.36 -0.66 4.15
N SER A 288 9.30 -0.76 2.84
CA SER A 288 8.08 -1.00 2.08
C SER A 288 8.18 -2.32 1.35
N GLN A 289 7.05 -2.90 0.99
CA GLN A 289 6.98 -4.06 0.10
C GLN A 289 6.58 -3.67 -1.31
N THR A 290 6.55 -2.37 -1.60
CA THR A 290 6.29 -1.86 -2.93
C THR A 290 7.59 -1.70 -3.69
N ARG A 291 7.55 -2.08 -4.95
CA ARG A 291 8.67 -1.99 -5.87
C ARG A 291 8.25 -1.27 -7.12
N ASP A 292 9.12 -0.43 -7.64
CA ASP A 292 8.95 0.13 -8.96
C ASP A 292 9.70 -0.72 -9.99
N THR A 293 9.02 -1.01 -11.10
CA THR A 293 9.47 -1.96 -12.12
C THR A 293 9.30 -1.37 -13.53
N MET A 294 10.00 -1.95 -14.49
CA MET A 294 9.76 -1.76 -15.92
C MET A 294 9.25 -3.09 -16.51
N MET A 295 8.01 -3.10 -16.95
CA MET A 295 7.36 -4.24 -17.57
C MET A 295 7.55 -4.21 -19.09
N PHE A 296 7.74 -5.37 -19.70
CA PHE A 296 7.86 -5.53 -21.14
C PHE A 296 6.69 -6.33 -21.71
N ASN A 297 6.08 -5.84 -22.78
CA ASN A 297 5.14 -6.66 -23.54
C ASN A 297 5.91 -7.68 -24.38
N THR A 298 5.96 -8.92 -23.92
CA THR A 298 6.75 -10.00 -24.55
C THR A 298 6.15 -10.53 -25.86
N LYS A 299 5.04 -9.95 -26.32
CA LYS A 299 4.33 -10.40 -27.53
C LYS A 299 4.54 -9.47 -28.73
N THR A 300 5.22 -8.33 -28.55
CA THR A 300 5.24 -7.29 -29.59
C THR A 300 6.64 -6.84 -29.96
N GLY A 301 6.89 -6.73 -31.27
CA GLY A 301 8.08 -6.14 -31.87
C GLY A 301 9.41 -6.66 -31.32
N PRO A 302 10.42 -5.79 -31.19
CA PRO A 302 11.73 -6.20 -30.65
C PRO A 302 11.68 -6.79 -29.25
N LEU A 303 10.68 -6.41 -28.43
CA LEU A 303 10.52 -6.90 -27.06
C LEU A 303 10.02 -8.35 -27.00
N ALA A 304 9.64 -9.00 -28.11
CA ALA A 304 9.38 -10.42 -28.17
C ALA A 304 10.69 -11.24 -27.96
N GLU A 305 11.84 -10.65 -28.31
CA GLU A 305 13.15 -11.31 -28.17
C GLU A 305 13.70 -11.18 -26.75
N GLU A 306 14.03 -12.30 -26.10
CA GLU A 306 14.59 -12.31 -24.73
C GLU A 306 15.89 -11.50 -24.63
N LYS A 307 16.80 -11.64 -25.60
CA LYS A 307 18.06 -10.90 -25.61
C LYS A 307 17.88 -9.39 -25.64
N VAL A 308 16.82 -8.89 -26.30
CA VAL A 308 16.49 -7.46 -26.32
C VAL A 308 16.07 -6.99 -24.92
N ARG A 309 15.20 -7.75 -24.25
CA ARG A 309 14.75 -7.40 -22.87
C ARG A 309 15.91 -7.47 -21.88
N GLN A 310 16.77 -8.46 -22.01
CA GLN A 310 18.00 -8.60 -21.21
C GLN A 310 18.95 -7.42 -21.44
N ALA A 311 19.16 -7.01 -22.70
CA ALA A 311 20.00 -5.86 -23.04
C ALA A 311 19.45 -4.56 -22.42
N ILE A 312 18.14 -4.32 -22.52
CA ILE A 312 17.49 -3.17 -21.85
C ILE A 312 17.73 -3.23 -20.35
N SER A 313 17.60 -4.41 -19.75
CA SER A 313 17.81 -4.61 -18.30
C SER A 313 19.24 -4.33 -17.85
N MET A 314 20.24 -4.64 -18.69
CA MET A 314 21.66 -4.32 -18.44
C MET A 314 22.00 -2.86 -18.66
N ALA A 315 21.24 -2.14 -19.48
CA ALA A 315 21.50 -0.74 -19.79
C ALA A 315 20.98 0.24 -18.73
N ILE A 316 20.19 -0.22 -17.77
CA ILE A 316 19.58 0.64 -16.76
C ILE A 316 20.40 0.61 -15.47
N ASP A 317 21.01 1.77 -15.14
CA ASP A 317 21.71 2.03 -13.87
C ASP A 317 20.66 2.34 -12.77
N ARG A 318 20.37 1.34 -11.93
CA ARG A 318 19.40 1.44 -10.86
C ARG A 318 19.86 2.35 -9.73
N GLU A 319 21.16 2.39 -9.45
CA GLU A 319 21.75 3.30 -8.45
C GLU A 319 21.58 4.76 -8.90
N ALA A 320 21.78 5.05 -10.18
CA ALA A 320 21.52 6.36 -10.73
C ALA A 320 20.02 6.74 -10.65
N LEU A 321 19.09 5.77 -10.80
CA LEU A 321 17.67 6.01 -10.58
C LEU A 321 17.39 6.37 -9.12
N VAL A 322 17.89 5.59 -8.14
CA VAL A 322 17.72 5.88 -6.71
C VAL A 322 18.19 7.28 -6.38
N LYS A 323 19.37 7.66 -6.87
CA LYS A 323 19.94 8.98 -6.62
C LYS A 323 19.17 10.10 -7.33
N GLY A 324 18.79 9.92 -8.59
CA GLY A 324 18.26 10.98 -9.46
C GLY A 324 16.75 11.15 -9.40
N ALA A 325 15.99 10.07 -9.23
CA ALA A 325 14.53 10.11 -9.19
C ALA A 325 13.95 9.98 -7.78
N TYR A 326 14.61 9.22 -6.90
CA TYR A 326 14.13 8.92 -5.55
C TYR A 326 14.85 9.74 -4.46
N ALA A 327 15.66 10.74 -4.82
CA ALA A 327 16.40 11.60 -3.89
C ALA A 327 17.25 10.84 -2.85
N GLY A 328 17.66 9.62 -3.16
CA GLY A 328 18.40 8.71 -2.29
C GLY A 328 17.55 7.87 -1.35
N TYR A 329 16.21 7.96 -1.43
CA TYR A 329 15.31 7.04 -0.72
C TYR A 329 15.07 5.77 -1.56
N GLY A 330 14.96 4.63 -0.87
CA GLY A 330 14.86 3.34 -1.55
C GLY A 330 16.22 2.74 -1.85
N GLU A 331 16.20 1.58 -2.46
CA GLU A 331 17.38 0.78 -2.78
C GLU A 331 17.27 0.23 -4.20
N ALA A 332 18.40 0.13 -4.90
CA ALA A 332 18.43 -0.55 -6.19
C ALA A 332 17.96 -1.99 -6.01
N ALA A 333 16.96 -2.42 -6.78
CA ALA A 333 16.36 -3.72 -6.59
C ALA A 333 17.38 -4.85 -6.81
N GLY A 334 17.53 -5.72 -5.79
CA GLY A 334 18.54 -6.78 -5.77
C GLY A 334 18.02 -8.17 -6.18
N SER A 335 16.71 -8.36 -6.27
CA SER A 335 16.08 -9.64 -6.59
C SER A 335 14.80 -9.41 -7.40
N ILE A 336 14.27 -10.46 -8.02
CA ILE A 336 12.92 -10.43 -8.58
C ILE A 336 11.85 -10.51 -7.49
N PHE A 337 12.21 -10.96 -6.29
CA PHE A 337 11.31 -11.06 -5.13
C PHE A 337 11.70 -10.00 -4.08
N PRO A 338 10.83 -9.04 -3.77
CA PRO A 338 11.19 -7.92 -2.89
C PRO A 338 11.50 -8.32 -1.45
N MET A 339 11.02 -9.49 -0.99
CA MET A 339 11.26 -9.98 0.37
C MET A 339 12.40 -11.02 0.44
N VAL A 340 13.13 -11.22 -0.64
CA VAL A 340 14.21 -12.21 -0.71
C VAL A 340 15.52 -11.48 -0.97
N GLU A 341 16.47 -11.61 -0.05
CA GLU A 341 17.82 -11.11 -0.27
C GLU A 341 18.47 -11.83 -1.45
N GLY A 342 19.08 -11.07 -2.33
CA GLY A 342 19.76 -11.64 -3.50
C GLY A 342 20.46 -10.56 -4.32
N SER A 343 21.41 -10.99 -5.17
CA SER A 343 22.05 -10.07 -6.10
C SER A 343 21.13 -9.82 -7.30
N ALA A 344 21.20 -8.58 -7.82
CA ALA A 344 20.48 -8.22 -9.03
C ALA A 344 20.83 -9.16 -10.18
N SER A 345 19.81 -9.65 -10.88
CA SER A 345 19.91 -10.55 -12.02
C SER A 345 20.76 -9.96 -13.15
N TYR A 346 20.60 -8.64 -13.36
CA TYR A 346 21.36 -7.91 -14.37
C TYR A 346 22.18 -6.82 -13.69
N LYS A 347 23.50 -6.84 -13.91
CA LYS A 347 24.39 -5.74 -13.54
C LYS A 347 24.34 -4.68 -14.63
N PHE A 348 24.51 -3.43 -14.25
CA PHE A 348 24.66 -2.33 -15.20
C PHE A 348 25.91 -2.54 -16.05
N ASP A 349 25.70 -2.68 -17.37
CA ASP A 349 26.77 -2.92 -18.36
C ASP A 349 26.28 -2.45 -19.75
N THR A 350 26.56 -1.19 -20.10
CA THR A 350 26.18 -0.58 -21.38
C THR A 350 26.83 -1.29 -22.58
N GLU A 351 28.09 -1.71 -22.48
CA GLU A 351 28.79 -2.38 -23.58
C GLU A 351 28.27 -3.82 -23.78
N GLY A 352 28.00 -4.54 -22.71
CA GLY A 352 27.33 -5.84 -22.77
C GLY A 352 25.93 -5.73 -23.36
N ALA A 353 25.18 -4.68 -23.02
CA ALA A 353 23.86 -4.40 -23.58
C ALA A 353 23.91 -4.16 -25.10
N LYS A 354 24.84 -3.33 -25.59
CA LYS A 354 25.04 -3.10 -27.03
C LYS A 354 25.38 -4.39 -27.78
N LYS A 355 26.28 -5.20 -27.22
CA LYS A 355 26.64 -6.49 -27.80
C LYS A 355 25.43 -7.41 -27.90
N LEU A 356 24.63 -7.50 -26.84
CA LEU A 356 23.46 -8.36 -26.80
C LEU A 356 22.37 -7.90 -27.79
N LEU A 357 22.17 -6.56 -27.95
CA LEU A 357 21.30 -6.00 -28.99
C LEU A 357 21.78 -6.35 -30.40
N ALA A 358 23.08 -6.25 -30.65
CA ALA A 358 23.64 -6.62 -31.96
C ALA A 358 23.44 -8.11 -32.26
N GLU A 359 23.62 -8.99 -31.27
CA GLU A 359 23.36 -10.44 -31.39
C GLU A 359 21.88 -10.74 -31.66
N ALA A 360 20.97 -9.89 -31.16
CA ALA A 360 19.53 -9.99 -31.41
C ALA A 360 19.11 -9.36 -32.75
N GLY A 361 20.04 -8.82 -33.54
CA GLY A 361 19.77 -8.19 -34.84
C GLY A 361 19.42 -6.71 -34.77
N TYR A 362 19.61 -6.05 -33.62
CA TYR A 362 19.28 -4.63 -33.39
C TYR A 362 20.52 -3.77 -33.12
N ALA A 363 21.63 -4.00 -33.83
CA ALA A 363 22.88 -3.26 -33.66
C ALA A 363 22.72 -1.72 -33.82
N ASN A 364 21.72 -1.26 -34.57
CA ASN A 364 21.42 0.15 -34.78
C ASN A 364 20.29 0.66 -33.84
N GLY A 365 19.87 -0.15 -32.87
CA GLY A 365 18.74 0.16 -32.00
C GLY A 365 17.39 0.11 -32.71
N PHE A 366 16.35 0.66 -32.04
CA PHE A 366 14.98 0.70 -32.54
C PHE A 366 14.16 1.74 -31.74
N PRO A 367 13.01 2.21 -32.27
CA PRO A 367 12.10 3.06 -31.51
C PRO A 367 11.31 2.24 -30.47
N LEU A 368 11.17 2.77 -29.25
CA LEU A 368 10.45 2.16 -28.13
C LEU A 368 9.53 3.18 -27.46
N THR A 369 8.25 2.84 -27.26
CA THR A 369 7.35 3.65 -26.42
C THR A 369 7.43 3.16 -24.96
N LEU A 370 7.84 4.05 -24.05
CA LEU A 370 7.79 3.85 -22.61
C LEU A 370 6.55 4.54 -22.03
N THR A 371 5.56 3.74 -21.65
CA THR A 371 4.32 4.22 -21.05
C THR A 371 4.50 4.33 -19.52
N TYR A 372 4.03 5.44 -18.94
CA TYR A 372 4.06 5.64 -17.50
C TYR A 372 2.84 6.41 -17.02
N SER A 373 2.61 6.44 -15.71
CA SER A 373 1.56 7.25 -15.11
C SER A 373 2.09 7.98 -13.88
N THR A 374 1.76 9.28 -13.76
CA THR A 374 2.09 10.08 -12.58
C THR A 374 1.14 9.86 -11.40
N THR A 375 0.13 8.99 -11.57
CA THR A 375 -0.75 8.55 -10.49
C THR A 375 -0.34 7.21 -9.90
N ARG A 376 0.35 6.35 -10.70
CA ARG A 376 0.90 5.06 -10.26
C ARG A 376 2.04 4.63 -11.18
N PRO A 377 3.29 4.57 -10.73
CA PRO A 377 3.82 4.65 -9.36
C PRO A 377 3.76 6.01 -8.68
N GLY A 378 3.35 7.06 -9.34
CA GLY A 378 3.28 8.41 -8.78
C GLY A 378 4.20 9.40 -9.50
N PRO A 379 4.44 10.59 -8.94
CA PRO A 379 5.25 11.64 -9.57
C PRO A 379 6.67 11.19 -9.95
N VAL A 380 7.24 10.24 -9.22
CA VAL A 380 8.58 9.66 -9.47
C VAL A 380 8.69 9.02 -10.85
N ALA A 381 7.58 8.51 -11.42
CA ALA A 381 7.58 7.88 -12.74
C ALA A 381 8.03 8.84 -13.85
N ALA A 382 7.67 10.12 -13.76
CA ALA A 382 8.08 11.12 -14.75
C ALA A 382 9.61 11.32 -14.73
N LYS A 383 10.23 11.42 -13.55
CA LYS A 383 11.68 11.55 -13.41
C LYS A 383 12.40 10.27 -13.85
N SER A 384 11.92 9.12 -13.41
CA SER A 384 12.49 7.82 -13.79
C SER A 384 12.42 7.59 -15.28
N SER A 385 11.30 7.94 -15.95
CA SER A 385 11.15 7.76 -17.40
C SER A 385 12.17 8.59 -18.20
N VAL A 386 12.46 9.82 -17.78
CA VAL A 386 13.47 10.67 -18.44
C VAL A 386 14.89 10.10 -18.26
N LEU A 387 15.23 9.62 -17.07
CA LEU A 387 16.53 8.98 -16.83
C LEU A 387 16.68 7.70 -17.64
N ILE A 388 15.65 6.85 -17.66
CA ILE A 388 15.63 5.61 -18.46
C ILE A 388 15.74 5.93 -19.95
N GLN A 389 15.03 6.95 -20.46
CA GLN A 389 15.16 7.41 -21.86
C GLN A 389 16.61 7.76 -22.19
N SER A 390 17.29 8.50 -21.30
CA SER A 390 18.70 8.87 -21.50
C SER A 390 19.62 7.64 -21.52
N MET A 391 19.43 6.69 -20.60
CA MET A 391 20.23 5.45 -20.53
C MET A 391 20.04 4.58 -21.76
N LEU A 392 18.80 4.41 -22.22
CA LEU A 392 18.48 3.57 -23.39
C LEU A 392 18.98 4.19 -24.69
N LYS A 393 19.06 5.52 -24.76
CA LYS A 393 19.66 6.21 -25.91
C LYS A 393 21.14 5.85 -26.09
N GLU A 394 21.89 5.60 -25.01
CA GLU A 394 23.30 5.21 -25.08
C GLU A 394 23.52 3.87 -25.79
N ILE A 395 22.50 3.00 -25.80
CA ILE A 395 22.53 1.71 -26.51
C ILE A 395 21.75 1.75 -27.83
N GLY A 396 21.38 2.95 -28.32
CA GLY A 396 20.73 3.16 -29.63
C GLY A 396 19.21 3.02 -29.61
N ILE A 397 18.57 2.81 -28.46
CA ILE A 397 17.10 2.76 -28.38
C ILE A 397 16.54 4.17 -28.25
N ASP A 398 15.71 4.57 -29.22
CA ASP A 398 15.03 5.87 -29.22
C ASP A 398 13.69 5.76 -28.50
N VAL A 399 13.61 6.32 -27.29
CA VAL A 399 12.44 6.16 -26.42
C VAL A 399 11.48 7.34 -26.54
N GLU A 400 10.24 7.04 -26.93
CA GLU A 400 9.11 7.96 -26.83
C GLU A 400 8.45 7.81 -25.45
N LEU A 401 8.33 8.91 -24.70
CA LEU A 401 7.69 8.94 -23.39
C LEU A 401 6.19 9.19 -23.52
N LYS A 402 5.36 8.27 -23.01
CA LYS A 402 3.90 8.36 -23.03
C LYS A 402 3.31 8.37 -21.63
N ASN A 403 2.87 9.56 -21.18
CA ASN A 403 2.15 9.69 -19.91
C ASN A 403 0.66 9.35 -20.08
N VAL A 404 0.11 8.48 -19.23
CA VAL A 404 -1.32 8.19 -19.11
C VAL A 404 -1.78 8.61 -17.72
N ALA A 405 -2.42 9.79 -17.64
CA ALA A 405 -2.77 10.41 -16.35
C ALA A 405 -3.90 9.68 -15.61
N SER A 406 -4.84 9.05 -16.32
CA SER A 406 -5.93 8.27 -15.74
C SER A 406 -5.42 6.91 -15.26
N THR A 407 -5.57 6.60 -13.98
CA THR A 407 -5.21 5.29 -13.40
C THR A 407 -6.00 4.14 -14.05
N THR A 408 -7.28 4.37 -14.35
CA THR A 408 -8.14 3.38 -15.00
C THR A 408 -7.67 3.09 -16.43
N ASP A 409 -7.39 4.14 -17.21
CA ASP A 409 -6.93 3.99 -18.60
C ASP A 409 -5.54 3.34 -18.66
N PHE A 410 -4.66 3.71 -17.72
CA PHE A 410 -3.34 3.11 -17.58
C PHE A 410 -3.45 1.60 -17.27
N SER A 411 -4.23 1.24 -16.25
CA SER A 411 -4.43 -0.16 -15.87
C SER A 411 -5.08 -0.96 -17.01
N THR A 412 -6.08 -0.40 -17.69
CA THR A 412 -6.72 -1.03 -18.84
C THR A 412 -5.73 -1.23 -20.00
N ALA A 413 -4.88 -0.23 -20.28
CA ALA A 413 -3.87 -0.35 -21.31
C ALA A 413 -2.85 -1.46 -21.02
N LEU A 414 -2.48 -1.63 -19.75
CA LEU A 414 -1.59 -2.74 -19.35
C LEU A 414 -2.27 -4.09 -19.52
N LEU A 415 -3.49 -4.26 -19.00
CA LEU A 415 -4.23 -5.54 -19.07
C LEU A 415 -4.55 -5.96 -20.51
N ASP A 416 -4.85 -5.00 -21.38
CA ASP A 416 -5.13 -5.24 -22.81
C ASP A 416 -3.84 -5.41 -23.63
N GLY A 417 -2.65 -5.31 -23.02
CA GLY A 417 -1.38 -5.37 -23.75
C GLY A 417 -1.14 -4.21 -24.71
N ARG A 418 -1.80 -3.05 -24.51
CA ARG A 418 -1.70 -1.85 -25.35
C ARG A 418 -0.53 -0.96 -24.94
N TYR A 419 0.63 -1.56 -24.73
CA TYR A 419 1.91 -0.89 -24.42
C TYR A 419 3.08 -1.71 -25.01
N GLN A 420 4.25 -1.11 -25.13
CA GLN A 420 5.50 -1.80 -25.43
C GLN A 420 6.29 -2.05 -24.14
N ALA A 421 6.74 -0.99 -23.49
CA ALA A 421 7.29 -1.03 -22.14
C ALA A 421 6.50 -0.09 -21.23
N ALA A 422 6.42 -0.40 -19.94
CA ALA A 422 5.69 0.42 -18.98
C ALA A 422 6.40 0.49 -17.63
N LEU A 423 6.39 1.68 -16.98
CA LEU A 423 6.77 1.80 -15.58
C LEU A 423 5.57 1.50 -14.71
N TYR A 424 5.75 0.65 -13.71
CA TYR A 424 4.68 0.19 -12.86
C TYR A 424 5.16 0.04 -11.40
N ALA A 425 4.28 0.39 -10.45
CA ALA A 425 4.51 0.07 -9.05
C ALA A 425 3.80 -1.24 -8.72
N GLU A 426 4.54 -2.23 -8.28
CA GLU A 426 4.03 -3.52 -7.83
C GLU A 426 3.73 -3.47 -6.34
N PRO A 427 2.46 -3.26 -5.93
CA PRO A 427 2.10 -3.34 -4.52
C PRO A 427 2.09 -4.80 -4.09
N ILE A 428 2.76 -5.09 -3.01
CA ILE A 428 2.71 -6.43 -2.42
C ILE A 428 1.64 -6.43 -1.36
N VAL A 429 0.56 -7.13 -1.63
CA VAL A 429 -0.58 -7.24 -0.74
C VAL A 429 -0.47 -8.41 0.24
N ILE A 430 0.37 -9.40 -0.07
CA ILE A 430 0.74 -10.52 0.80
C ILE A 430 2.23 -10.74 0.65
N ALA A 431 2.97 -10.72 1.75
CA ALA A 431 4.44 -10.75 1.78
C ALA A 431 5.02 -12.17 1.64
N ASP A 432 4.55 -12.92 0.66
CA ASP A 432 5.09 -14.25 0.33
C ASP A 432 5.51 -14.31 -1.14
N PRO A 433 6.73 -14.81 -1.45
CA PRO A 433 7.22 -14.92 -2.82
C PRO A 433 6.33 -15.77 -3.74
N ALA A 434 5.64 -16.78 -3.22
CA ALA A 434 4.74 -17.60 -4.01
C ALA A 434 3.46 -16.83 -4.41
N PHE A 435 2.95 -15.96 -3.53
CA PHE A 435 1.85 -15.06 -3.87
C PHE A 435 2.28 -14.00 -4.88
N TYR A 436 3.41 -13.34 -4.64
CA TYR A 436 3.98 -12.35 -5.56
C TYR A 436 4.17 -12.94 -6.96
N SER A 437 4.74 -14.14 -7.04
CA SER A 437 4.92 -14.87 -8.29
C SER A 437 3.59 -15.15 -8.99
N TYR A 438 2.57 -15.55 -8.24
CA TYR A 438 1.22 -15.78 -8.78
C TYR A 438 0.67 -14.49 -9.39
N ALA A 439 0.80 -13.38 -8.70
CA ALA A 439 0.21 -12.14 -9.16
C ALA A 439 0.81 -11.64 -10.49
N PHE A 440 2.15 -11.70 -10.66
CA PHE A 440 2.84 -10.97 -11.72
C PHE A 440 3.46 -11.86 -12.80
N TYR A 441 3.74 -13.14 -12.54
CA TYR A 441 4.53 -13.98 -13.45
C TYR A 441 3.82 -15.23 -13.96
N VAL A 442 2.85 -15.79 -13.20
CA VAL A 442 2.17 -17.03 -13.60
C VAL A 442 1.42 -16.83 -14.92
N THR A 443 1.51 -17.84 -15.78
CA THR A 443 0.83 -17.85 -17.08
C THR A 443 -0.67 -17.60 -16.94
N GLY A 444 -1.15 -16.54 -17.58
CA GLY A 444 -2.57 -16.16 -17.57
C GLY A 444 -3.08 -15.60 -16.24
N ALA A 445 -2.22 -15.30 -15.28
CA ALA A 445 -2.64 -14.62 -14.06
C ALA A 445 -3.16 -13.20 -14.36
N PRO A 446 -4.14 -12.71 -13.59
CA PRO A 446 -4.83 -11.44 -13.89
C PRO A 446 -3.91 -10.21 -13.98
N SER A 447 -2.81 -10.19 -13.23
CA SER A 447 -1.85 -9.07 -13.23
C SER A 447 -0.61 -9.34 -14.10
N ASN A 448 -0.48 -10.52 -14.72
CA ASN A 448 0.57 -10.79 -15.70
C ASN A 448 0.22 -10.14 -17.05
N SER A 449 0.38 -8.84 -17.12
CA SER A 449 0.13 -8.07 -18.35
C SER A 449 1.28 -8.13 -19.35
N THR A 450 2.42 -8.76 -18.99
CA THR A 450 3.58 -8.92 -19.90
C THR A 450 3.34 -9.93 -21.02
N GLY A 451 2.40 -10.86 -20.82
CA GLY A 451 2.16 -11.98 -21.71
C GLY A 451 3.24 -13.08 -21.64
N TRP A 452 4.21 -12.96 -20.73
CA TRP A 452 5.20 -14.01 -20.50
C TRP A 452 4.54 -15.29 -19.98
N SER A 453 5.11 -16.44 -20.36
CA SER A 453 4.59 -17.76 -20.01
C SER A 453 5.75 -18.74 -19.89
N ASP A 454 5.83 -19.46 -18.78
CA ASP A 454 6.83 -20.49 -18.52
C ASP A 454 6.24 -21.59 -17.63
N SER A 455 6.03 -22.77 -18.22
CA SER A 455 5.38 -23.89 -17.54
C SER A 455 6.20 -24.47 -16.39
N GLU A 456 7.53 -24.34 -16.43
CA GLU A 456 8.38 -24.80 -15.33
C GLU A 456 8.36 -23.83 -14.16
N PHE A 457 8.32 -22.53 -14.44
CA PHE A 457 8.06 -21.50 -13.42
C PHE A 457 6.72 -21.75 -12.72
N ASP A 458 5.65 -21.98 -13.49
CA ASP A 458 4.31 -22.21 -12.94
C ASP A 458 4.26 -23.41 -11.99
N LYS A 459 4.91 -24.53 -12.38
CA LYS A 459 5.03 -25.74 -11.52
C LYS A 459 5.84 -25.47 -10.25
N THR A 460 7.01 -24.83 -10.41
CA THR A 460 7.90 -24.52 -9.28
C THR A 460 7.21 -23.58 -8.27
N ARG A 461 6.42 -22.63 -8.74
CA ARG A 461 5.62 -21.75 -7.89
C ARG A 461 4.59 -22.52 -7.06
N ILE A 462 3.89 -23.50 -7.66
CA ILE A 462 2.92 -24.35 -6.94
C ILE A 462 3.64 -25.13 -5.83
N GLU A 463 4.80 -25.69 -6.13
CA GLU A 463 5.62 -26.40 -5.14
C GLU A 463 6.09 -25.46 -4.02
N LEU A 464 6.54 -24.25 -4.35
CA LEU A 464 6.95 -23.25 -3.37
C LEU A 464 5.80 -22.90 -2.41
N ALA A 465 4.60 -22.67 -2.93
CA ALA A 465 3.42 -22.37 -2.11
C ALA A 465 3.03 -23.51 -1.17
N ALA A 466 3.20 -24.75 -1.61
CA ALA A 466 2.92 -25.95 -0.81
C ALA A 466 4.05 -26.32 0.18
N THR A 467 5.23 -25.71 0.04
CA THR A 467 6.38 -26.01 0.91
C THR A 467 6.27 -25.21 2.20
N PRO A 468 6.26 -25.86 3.39
CA PRO A 468 6.19 -25.21 4.69
C PRO A 468 7.28 -24.14 4.89
N LEU A 469 6.98 -23.13 5.71
CA LEU A 469 7.90 -21.99 5.95
C LEU A 469 9.18 -22.43 6.67
N ASP A 470 9.14 -23.49 7.46
CA ASP A 470 10.27 -24.06 8.19
C ASP A 470 11.21 -24.92 7.31
N GLU A 471 10.77 -25.31 6.09
CA GLU A 471 11.63 -25.95 5.07
C GLU A 471 12.46 -24.90 4.30
N ALA A 472 13.21 -24.06 5.01
CA ALA A 472 13.87 -22.87 4.44
C ALA A 472 14.85 -23.20 3.28
N GLU A 473 15.63 -24.28 3.38
CA GLU A 473 16.57 -24.70 2.33
C GLU A 473 15.84 -25.05 1.03
N LYS A 474 14.81 -25.88 1.12
CA LYS A 474 13.98 -26.27 -0.03
C LYS A 474 13.29 -25.04 -0.66
N ARG A 475 12.76 -24.14 0.16
CA ARG A 475 12.16 -22.89 -0.33
C ARG A 475 13.18 -22.03 -1.07
N THR A 476 14.41 -21.93 -0.56
CA THR A 476 15.51 -21.21 -1.22
C THR A 476 15.86 -21.81 -2.58
N ASP A 477 15.94 -23.14 -2.68
CA ASP A 477 16.20 -23.81 -3.96
C ASP A 477 15.11 -23.56 -5.00
N LEU A 478 13.84 -23.59 -4.57
CA LEU A 478 12.70 -23.28 -5.44
C LEU A 478 12.71 -21.83 -5.90
N LEU A 479 13.01 -20.88 -5.00
CA LEU A 479 13.16 -19.48 -5.34
C LEU A 479 14.29 -19.23 -6.34
N ASN A 480 15.44 -19.88 -6.17
CA ASN A 480 16.57 -19.80 -7.11
C ASN A 480 16.19 -20.34 -8.50
N LYS A 481 15.44 -21.45 -8.57
CA LYS A 481 14.92 -21.96 -9.85
C LYS A 481 14.00 -20.97 -10.52
N MET A 482 13.05 -20.38 -9.77
CA MET A 482 12.11 -19.38 -10.29
C MET A 482 12.85 -18.13 -10.77
N THR A 483 13.80 -17.62 -9.99
CA THR A 483 14.64 -16.48 -10.36
C THR A 483 15.36 -16.73 -11.68
N SER A 484 15.99 -17.90 -11.84
CA SER A 484 16.70 -18.25 -13.08
C SER A 484 15.79 -18.26 -14.31
N ARG A 485 14.51 -18.67 -14.16
CA ARG A 485 13.54 -18.66 -15.25
C ARG A 485 13.13 -17.23 -15.64
N VAL A 486 12.87 -16.38 -14.64
CA VAL A 486 12.53 -14.98 -14.89
C VAL A 486 13.71 -14.21 -15.48
N ASP A 487 14.93 -14.48 -15.01
CA ASP A 487 16.15 -13.88 -15.58
C ASP A 487 16.31 -14.24 -17.05
N ALA A 488 16.14 -15.51 -17.41
CA ALA A 488 16.21 -15.93 -18.80
C ALA A 488 15.14 -15.22 -19.66
N GLY A 489 13.89 -15.14 -19.18
CA GLY A 489 12.78 -14.53 -19.91
C GLY A 489 12.74 -13.01 -19.87
N ALA A 490 13.31 -12.38 -18.84
CA ALA A 490 13.32 -10.94 -18.59
C ALA A 490 11.96 -10.23 -18.85
N PRO A 491 10.82 -10.72 -18.34
CA PRO A 491 9.52 -10.07 -18.62
C PRO A 491 9.34 -8.76 -17.88
N ILE A 492 9.96 -8.63 -16.69
CA ILE A 492 9.90 -7.48 -15.80
C ILE A 492 11.30 -7.21 -15.27
N LEU A 493 11.73 -5.95 -15.34
CA LEU A 493 12.93 -5.47 -14.69
C LEU A 493 12.56 -4.79 -13.38
N SER A 494 13.02 -5.33 -12.27
CA SER A 494 12.95 -4.67 -10.95
C SER A 494 13.90 -3.48 -10.93
N LEU A 495 13.39 -2.28 -10.62
CA LEU A 495 14.16 -1.04 -10.64
C LEU A 495 14.59 -0.62 -9.24
N VAL A 496 13.62 -0.31 -8.39
CA VAL A 496 13.86 0.26 -7.05
C VAL A 496 12.91 -0.37 -6.04
N GLU A 497 13.46 -0.87 -4.93
CA GLU A 497 12.72 -1.17 -3.72
C GLU A 497 12.35 0.16 -3.07
N THR A 498 11.08 0.50 -3.07
CA THR A 498 10.63 1.79 -2.55
C THR A 498 10.55 1.79 -1.02
N ARG A 499 10.34 2.97 -0.45
CA ARG A 499 10.16 3.15 0.99
C ARG A 499 8.75 3.60 1.30
N GLY A 500 8.19 3.13 2.40
CA GLY A 500 6.97 3.68 2.97
C GLY A 500 7.28 5.04 3.60
N MET A 501 6.84 6.12 2.96
CA MET A 501 7.16 7.48 3.36
C MET A 501 5.95 8.19 3.94
N LEU A 502 6.19 8.91 5.03
CA LEU A 502 5.19 9.74 5.70
C LEU A 502 5.85 10.99 6.25
N VAL A 503 5.13 12.10 6.26
CA VAL A 503 5.50 13.29 7.02
C VAL A 503 4.54 13.44 8.17
N ALA A 504 5.04 13.63 9.37
CA ALA A 504 4.20 13.80 10.55
C ALA A 504 4.69 14.98 11.41
N LYS A 505 3.80 15.52 12.23
CA LYS A 505 4.19 16.41 13.32
C LYS A 505 5.22 15.70 14.21
N GLU A 506 6.31 16.36 14.50
CA GLU A 506 7.34 15.82 15.39
C GLU A 506 6.74 15.42 16.74
N GLY A 507 7.08 14.19 17.19
CA GLY A 507 6.58 13.64 18.45
C GLY A 507 5.11 13.16 18.41
N LEU A 508 4.47 13.02 17.24
CA LEU A 508 3.17 12.37 17.12
C LEU A 508 3.34 10.84 17.21
N PRO A 509 2.97 10.20 18.34
CA PRO A 509 3.16 8.77 18.50
C PRO A 509 2.26 7.98 17.54
N GLY A 510 2.72 6.80 17.10
CA GLY A 510 1.95 5.91 16.24
C GLY A 510 1.78 6.40 14.79
N ALA A 511 2.37 7.54 14.44
CA ALA A 511 2.41 8.00 13.06
C ALA A 511 3.48 7.22 12.29
N ALA A 512 3.10 6.10 11.70
CA ALA A 512 3.96 5.29 10.85
C ALA A 512 3.19 4.84 9.60
N PRO A 513 3.84 4.75 8.43
CA PRO A 513 3.20 4.20 7.25
C PRO A 513 3.05 2.69 7.40
N LEU A 514 1.90 2.15 7.00
CA LEU A 514 1.71 0.72 6.80
C LEU A 514 2.58 0.22 5.62
N THR A 515 2.67 -1.09 5.42
CA THR A 515 3.45 -1.70 4.31
C THR A 515 3.05 -1.18 2.93
N ASN A 516 1.81 -0.72 2.79
CA ASN A 516 1.26 -0.09 1.59
C ASN A 516 1.40 1.45 1.57
N GLY A 517 2.14 2.05 2.51
CA GLY A 517 2.35 3.50 2.63
C GLY A 517 1.19 4.28 3.23
N GLN A 518 0.12 3.62 3.70
CA GLN A 518 -1.03 4.27 4.34
C GLN A 518 -0.86 4.33 5.86
N ILE A 519 -1.78 5.01 6.56
CA ILE A 519 -1.74 5.25 7.99
C ILE A 519 -2.86 4.46 8.66
N TYR A 520 -2.58 3.83 9.80
CA TYR A 520 -3.59 3.20 10.63
C TYR A 520 -4.06 4.15 11.73
N PHE A 521 -5.34 4.55 11.72
CA PHE A 521 -5.84 5.59 12.62
C PHE A 521 -5.82 5.17 14.10
N ASN A 522 -6.09 3.90 14.40
CA ASN A 522 -6.03 3.39 15.77
C ASN A 522 -4.60 3.35 16.36
N ALA A 523 -3.57 3.48 15.53
CA ALA A 523 -2.19 3.60 16.01
C ALA A 523 -1.85 5.02 16.48
N LEU A 524 -2.54 6.05 15.95
CA LEU A 524 -2.24 7.43 16.25
C LEU A 524 -2.43 7.76 17.74
N GLY A 525 -1.37 8.26 18.36
CA GLY A 525 -1.36 8.57 19.79
C GLY A 525 -1.05 7.38 20.70
N ARG A 526 -0.56 6.23 20.17
CA ARG A 526 -0.08 5.08 20.98
C ARG A 526 1.28 5.32 21.58
#